data_52e157349fdeda45ed3e6e7595512321
#
_entry.id   52e157349fdeda45ed3e6e7595512321
#
_cell.length_a   1.000
_cell.length_b   1.000
_cell.length_c   1.000
_cell.angle_alpha   90.00
_cell.angle_beta   90.00
_cell.angle_gamma   90.00
#
_symmetry.space_group_name_H-M   'P 1'
#
loop_
_entity.id
_entity.type
_entity.pdbx_description
1 polymer ?
#
loop_
_entity_poly.entity_id
_entity_poly.type
_entity_poly.pdbx_seq_one_letter_code
_entity_poly.pdbx_strand_id
1 'polypeptide(L)'
;MIGAKLKIALLYDLWNEDPEAAAAKEDGSTPARKIVKSKKVKKVKKEKTDREEIFEALEKLGHEPSYFELDGRPQSLHSLSRCDADLIFNLTESFDGDDTKEMNVVAYVDLLGLRYTGAGPHSIFMSQDKAIAKKIFAFHGIKTPFFATAYRGRIEHAHDISFPLIVKPSWEDGSIGIDAASVVKNIKEMMERIQYIQDEFDAPALIEEYIEGREIYAGILGSYERTQVLPLVELDLSRLPEGTPKIASYDVKFEKNTEVYKLTKSAIAENLDEDTTKRLEDTALAAYRALKLRDYGRIDMRLAPNGDVYVIEANPNPWLASRQEFAMAARASGLSYAEMIGSIVDLAMSRYLNANLVNAVAMH
;
A
#
# COMPACT_ATOMS: atom_id res chain seq x y z
N MET A 1 8.92 20.33 -19.91
CA MET A 1 7.82 21.28 -20.11
C MET A 1 6.73 20.97 -19.11
N ILE A 2 6.85 21.46 -17.89
CA ILE A 2 5.86 21.26 -16.85
C ILE A 2 5.72 22.62 -16.17
N GLY A 3 4.75 23.37 -16.65
CA GLY A 3 4.41 24.72 -16.21
C GLY A 3 2.95 25.04 -16.56
N ALA A 4 2.20 24.06 -17.08
CA ALA A 4 0.78 24.27 -17.32
C ALA A 4 0.02 24.05 -16.01
N LYS A 5 -0.82 25.02 -15.65
CA LYS A 5 -1.78 24.89 -14.57
C LYS A 5 -2.80 23.81 -14.94
N LEU A 6 -2.93 22.78 -14.11
CA LEU A 6 -3.85 21.65 -14.32
C LEU A 6 -5.01 21.72 -13.34
N LYS A 7 -6.19 21.31 -13.77
CA LYS A 7 -7.30 20.94 -12.91
C LYS A 7 -7.07 19.52 -12.42
N ILE A 8 -6.89 19.30 -11.13
CA ILE A 8 -6.58 17.99 -10.56
C ILE A 8 -7.67 17.60 -9.58
N ALA A 9 -8.39 16.50 -9.85
CA ALA A 9 -9.36 15.96 -8.91
C ALA A 9 -8.67 14.93 -8.00
N LEU A 10 -8.70 15.18 -6.68
CA LEU A 10 -8.29 14.18 -5.68
C LEU A 10 -9.45 13.21 -5.51
N LEU A 11 -9.30 12.03 -6.08
CA LEU A 11 -10.28 10.94 -5.96
C LEU A 11 -9.96 10.13 -4.72
N TYR A 12 -10.90 10.04 -3.79
CA TYR A 12 -10.76 9.29 -2.54
C TYR A 12 -12.09 8.66 -2.14
N ASP A 13 -12.03 7.61 -1.36
CA ASP A 13 -13.18 6.95 -0.75
C ASP A 13 -13.31 7.30 0.73
N LEU A 14 -14.53 7.24 1.24
CA LEU A 14 -14.81 7.43 2.66
C LEU A 14 -14.52 6.11 3.40
N TRP A 15 -13.27 5.88 3.70
CA TRP A 15 -12.88 4.74 4.53
C TRP A 15 -12.80 5.17 5.99
N ASN A 16 -13.70 4.66 6.83
CA ASN A 16 -13.69 4.65 8.31
C ASN A 16 -13.03 5.79 9.12
N GLU A 17 -12.65 6.89 8.49
CA GLU A 17 -12.02 8.02 9.18
C GLU A 17 -13.03 8.92 9.91
N ASP A 18 -14.32 8.84 9.58
CA ASP A 18 -15.36 9.65 10.20
C ASP A 18 -16.41 8.76 10.93
N PRO A 19 -16.36 8.69 12.28
CA PRO A 19 -17.36 7.96 13.06
C PRO A 19 -18.79 8.50 12.85
N GLU A 20 -18.97 9.74 12.36
CA GLU A 20 -20.28 10.32 12.07
C GLU A 20 -20.81 9.83 10.70
N ALA A 21 -19.93 9.54 9.72
CA ALA A 21 -20.34 8.93 8.45
C ALA A 21 -20.74 7.46 8.62
N ALA A 22 -20.11 6.73 9.54
CA ALA A 22 -20.49 5.36 9.89
C ALA A 22 -21.86 5.30 10.58
N ALA A 23 -22.22 6.30 11.38
CA ALA A 23 -23.51 6.38 12.07
C ALA A 23 -24.70 6.69 11.12
N ALA A 24 -24.46 7.33 9.98
CA ALA A 24 -25.49 7.63 8.99
C ALA A 24 -25.91 6.41 8.13
N LYS A 25 -25.15 5.31 8.17
CA LYS A 25 -25.43 4.07 7.42
C LYS A 25 -26.28 3.03 8.18
N GLU A 26 -26.75 3.31 9.39
CA GLU A 26 -27.57 2.36 10.19
C GLU A 26 -29.03 2.20 9.70
N ASP A 27 -29.40 2.72 8.55
CA ASP A 27 -30.75 2.52 7.98
C ASP A 27 -30.69 1.56 6.75
N GLY A 28 -30.69 0.28 7.09
CA GLY A 28 -31.23 -0.81 6.30
C GLY A 28 -30.43 -1.35 5.10
N SER A 29 -29.91 -2.55 5.27
CA SER A 29 -29.54 -3.56 4.28
C SER A 29 -28.08 -3.61 3.80
N THR A 30 -27.21 -4.15 4.64
CA THR A 30 -26.15 -5.13 4.31
C THR A 30 -25.44 -5.51 5.61
N PRO A 31 -25.00 -6.74 5.87
CA PRO A 31 -24.33 -7.07 7.12
C PRO A 31 -22.98 -6.34 7.16
N ALA A 32 -22.93 -5.26 7.94
CA ALA A 32 -21.73 -4.53 8.22
C ALA A 32 -20.69 -5.44 8.88
N ARG A 33 -19.47 -5.52 8.33
CA ARG A 33 -18.29 -6.02 9.03
C ARG A 33 -18.26 -5.37 10.43
N LYS A 34 -18.08 -6.19 11.48
CA LYS A 34 -18.04 -5.69 12.86
C LYS A 34 -16.88 -4.72 13.04
N ILE A 35 -17.19 -3.43 13.11
CA ILE A 35 -16.23 -2.39 13.43
C ILE A 35 -15.81 -2.56 14.89
N VAL A 36 -14.52 -2.72 15.14
CA VAL A 36 -13.96 -2.66 16.50
C VAL A 36 -14.19 -1.25 17.04
N LYS A 37 -15.13 -1.09 17.97
CA LYS A 37 -15.46 0.21 18.58
C LYS A 37 -14.24 0.78 19.30
N SER A 38 -13.59 1.78 18.76
CA SER A 38 -12.60 2.56 19.48
C SER A 38 -13.29 3.47 20.49
N LYS A 39 -12.76 3.50 21.73
CA LYS A 39 -13.27 4.31 22.84
C LYS A 39 -13.09 5.80 22.55
N LYS A 40 -14.09 6.63 22.91
CA LYS A 40 -14.11 8.10 22.79
C LYS A 40 -12.76 8.75 23.11
N VAL A 41 -12.16 9.41 22.11
CA VAL A 41 -10.93 10.18 22.24
C VAL A 41 -11.27 11.63 22.57
N LYS A 42 -10.53 12.22 23.53
CA LYS A 42 -10.58 13.64 23.88
C LYS A 42 -10.10 14.48 22.69
N LYS A 43 -10.70 15.67 22.46
CA LYS A 43 -10.32 16.63 21.42
C LYS A 43 -8.82 16.94 21.45
N VAL A 44 -8.05 16.25 20.62
CA VAL A 44 -6.69 16.60 20.24
C VAL A 44 -6.81 17.49 19.00
N LYS A 45 -5.88 18.44 18.77
CA LYS A 45 -5.81 19.18 17.50
C LYS A 45 -5.88 18.17 16.35
N LYS A 46 -6.90 18.30 15.50
CA LYS A 46 -7.10 17.39 14.37
C LYS A 46 -5.85 17.51 13.47
N GLU A 47 -5.07 16.45 13.38
CA GLU A 47 -3.97 16.38 12.42
C GLU A 47 -4.59 16.43 11.03
N LYS A 48 -3.89 17.07 10.07
CA LYS A 48 -4.34 17.09 8.68
C LYS A 48 -4.34 15.68 8.13
N THR A 49 -5.33 15.37 7.31
CA THR A 49 -5.35 14.15 6.52
C THR A 49 -4.34 14.25 5.38
N ASP A 50 -3.91 13.12 4.82
CA ASP A 50 -3.03 13.11 3.66
C ASP A 50 -3.64 13.83 2.45
N ARG A 51 -4.95 13.67 2.20
CA ARG A 51 -5.66 14.38 1.14
C ARG A 51 -5.63 15.90 1.30
N GLU A 52 -5.69 16.42 2.55
CA GLU A 52 -5.53 17.84 2.82
C GLU A 52 -4.09 18.32 2.57
N GLU A 53 -3.09 17.52 2.96
CA GLU A 53 -1.68 17.82 2.69
C GLU A 53 -1.37 17.81 1.19
N ILE A 54 -1.90 16.84 0.44
CA ILE A 54 -1.74 16.74 -1.02
C ILE A 54 -2.44 17.92 -1.72
N PHE A 55 -3.65 18.28 -1.28
CA PHE A 55 -4.38 19.41 -1.82
C PHE A 55 -3.56 20.71 -1.71
N GLU A 56 -3.05 21.01 -0.53
CA GLU A 56 -2.21 22.18 -0.30
C GLU A 56 -0.89 22.14 -1.11
N ALA A 57 -0.31 20.95 -1.27
CA ALA A 57 0.88 20.78 -2.09
C ALA A 57 0.61 21.10 -3.57
N LEU A 58 -0.53 20.65 -4.11
CA LEU A 58 -0.95 20.95 -5.48
C LEU A 58 -1.25 22.45 -5.69
N GLU A 59 -1.91 23.09 -4.73
CA GLU A 59 -2.11 24.56 -4.77
C GLU A 59 -0.77 25.31 -4.79
N LYS A 60 0.16 24.88 -3.91
CA LYS A 60 1.51 25.47 -3.85
C LYS A 60 2.29 25.32 -5.16
N LEU A 61 2.04 24.24 -5.90
CA LEU A 61 2.61 24.00 -7.23
C LEU A 61 1.91 24.78 -8.35
N GLY A 62 0.83 25.51 -8.04
CA GLY A 62 0.09 26.34 -8.99
C GLY A 62 -1.02 25.62 -9.75
N HIS A 63 -1.36 24.39 -9.36
CA HIS A 63 -2.50 23.67 -9.92
C HIS A 63 -3.85 24.12 -9.31
N GLU A 64 -4.96 23.62 -9.88
CA GLU A 64 -6.32 23.81 -9.39
C GLU A 64 -6.86 22.47 -8.83
N PRO A 65 -6.56 22.14 -7.55
CA PRO A 65 -7.07 20.91 -6.97
C PRO A 65 -8.56 21.04 -6.60
N SER A 66 -9.27 19.92 -6.68
CA SER A 66 -10.64 19.75 -6.19
C SER A 66 -10.80 18.38 -5.56
N TYR A 67 -11.72 18.24 -4.62
CA TYR A 67 -12.04 16.95 -4.02
C TYR A 67 -13.10 16.23 -4.86
N PHE A 68 -12.90 14.91 -5.03
CA PHE A 68 -13.88 14.02 -5.64
C PHE A 68 -14.06 12.81 -4.73
N GLU A 69 -15.19 12.78 -4.03
CA GLU A 69 -15.50 11.75 -3.04
C GLU A 69 -16.28 10.60 -3.65
N LEU A 70 -15.84 9.36 -3.36
CA LEU A 70 -16.62 8.14 -3.58
C LEU A 70 -17.25 7.72 -2.24
N ASP A 71 -18.57 7.89 -2.16
CA ASP A 71 -19.36 7.62 -0.95
C ASP A 71 -19.86 6.15 -0.86
N GLY A 72 -19.32 5.26 -1.69
CA GLY A 72 -19.73 3.86 -1.78
C GLY A 72 -21.02 3.61 -2.58
N ARG A 73 -21.67 4.66 -3.09
CA ARG A 73 -22.88 4.51 -3.89
C ARG A 73 -22.58 4.50 -5.39
N PRO A 74 -23.35 3.74 -6.21
CA PRO A 74 -23.15 3.74 -7.67
C PRO A 74 -23.21 5.13 -8.30
N GLN A 75 -23.95 6.06 -7.71
CA GLN A 75 -24.09 7.43 -8.19
C GLN A 75 -22.78 8.22 -8.14
N SER A 76 -21.96 8.00 -7.11
CA SER A 76 -20.64 8.65 -7.01
C SER A 76 -19.70 8.16 -8.12
N LEU A 77 -19.69 6.85 -8.42
CA LEU A 77 -18.96 6.33 -9.58
C LEU A 77 -19.50 6.92 -10.90
N HIS A 78 -20.82 6.95 -11.09
CA HIS A 78 -21.39 7.50 -12.32
C HIS A 78 -21.04 8.97 -12.53
N SER A 79 -20.88 9.74 -11.44
CA SER A 79 -20.50 11.15 -11.53
C SER A 79 -19.08 11.38 -12.05
N LEU A 80 -18.18 10.36 -11.95
CA LEU A 80 -16.84 10.42 -12.56
C LEU A 80 -16.88 10.65 -14.07
N SER A 81 -17.91 10.15 -14.76
CA SER A 81 -18.07 10.37 -16.21
C SER A 81 -18.25 11.86 -16.59
N ARG A 82 -18.53 12.72 -15.61
CA ARG A 82 -18.69 14.17 -15.77
C ARG A 82 -17.56 14.97 -15.13
N CYS A 83 -16.51 14.31 -14.67
CA CYS A 83 -15.38 14.96 -14.05
C CYS A 83 -14.60 15.77 -15.08
N ASP A 84 -14.56 17.11 -14.89
CA ASP A 84 -13.82 18.05 -15.74
C ASP A 84 -12.42 18.31 -15.14
N ALA A 85 -11.62 17.25 -14.98
CA ALA A 85 -10.25 17.34 -14.52
C ALA A 85 -9.27 16.92 -15.62
N ASP A 86 -8.12 17.58 -15.66
CA ASP A 86 -7.01 17.19 -16.54
C ASP A 86 -6.32 15.92 -16.07
N LEU A 87 -6.37 15.68 -14.75
CA LEU A 87 -5.77 14.51 -14.07
C LEU A 87 -6.56 14.17 -12.81
N ILE A 88 -6.78 12.88 -12.59
CA ILE A 88 -7.25 12.32 -11.32
C ILE A 88 -6.02 11.99 -10.47
N PHE A 89 -5.87 12.59 -9.30
CA PHE A 89 -4.92 12.12 -8.30
C PHE A 89 -5.61 11.03 -7.48
N ASN A 90 -5.25 9.78 -7.74
CA ASN A 90 -5.93 8.63 -7.17
C ASN A 90 -5.44 8.32 -5.76
N LEU A 91 -6.33 8.40 -4.78
CA LEU A 91 -6.12 8.07 -3.38
C LEU A 91 -7.14 7.03 -2.89
N THR A 92 -7.81 6.33 -3.81
CA THR A 92 -8.78 5.30 -3.42
C THR A 92 -8.07 4.05 -2.96
N GLU A 93 -8.55 3.48 -1.86
CA GLU A 93 -8.08 2.22 -1.29
C GLU A 93 -9.20 1.17 -1.24
N SER A 94 -10.46 1.61 -1.45
CA SER A 94 -11.62 0.72 -1.40
C SER A 94 -12.79 1.28 -2.23
N PHE A 95 -13.90 0.53 -2.28
CA PHE A 95 -15.20 1.06 -2.65
C PHE A 95 -16.27 0.45 -1.74
N ASP A 96 -17.04 1.28 -1.07
CA ASP A 96 -18.03 0.87 -0.06
C ASP A 96 -17.40 0.06 1.10
N GLY A 97 -16.16 0.43 1.47
CA GLY A 97 -15.39 -0.24 2.52
C GLY A 97 -14.92 -1.66 2.16
N ASP A 98 -14.89 -1.99 0.89
CA ASP A 98 -14.38 -3.25 0.36
C ASP A 98 -13.11 -2.98 -0.47
N ASP A 99 -11.95 -3.29 0.12
CA ASP A 99 -10.62 -3.07 -0.46
C ASP A 99 -10.43 -3.88 -1.75
N THR A 100 -11.09 -5.03 -1.87
CA THR A 100 -11.00 -5.86 -3.10
C THR A 100 -11.58 -5.15 -4.33
N LYS A 101 -12.27 -4.03 -4.14
CA LYS A 101 -12.84 -3.21 -5.21
C LYS A 101 -11.95 -2.03 -5.64
N GLU A 102 -10.84 -1.78 -5.00
CA GLU A 102 -9.89 -0.72 -5.40
C GLU A 102 -9.56 -0.82 -6.90
N MET A 103 -9.16 -2.00 -7.35
CA MET A 103 -8.85 -2.27 -8.75
C MET A 103 -10.02 -1.90 -9.69
N ASN A 104 -11.26 -2.15 -9.26
CA ASN A 104 -12.45 -1.87 -10.08
C ASN A 104 -12.70 -0.38 -10.22
N VAL A 105 -12.43 0.43 -9.19
CA VAL A 105 -12.51 1.90 -9.25
C VAL A 105 -11.53 2.41 -10.30
N VAL A 106 -10.28 1.99 -10.23
CA VAL A 106 -9.25 2.41 -11.18
C VAL A 106 -9.55 1.90 -12.59
N ALA A 107 -10.09 0.68 -12.74
CA ALA A 107 -10.54 0.17 -14.04
C ALA A 107 -11.68 1.02 -14.63
N TYR A 108 -12.58 1.52 -13.79
CA TYR A 108 -13.66 2.38 -14.26
C TYR A 108 -13.12 3.75 -14.71
N VAL A 109 -12.17 4.35 -13.96
CA VAL A 109 -11.48 5.58 -14.36
C VAL A 109 -10.78 5.40 -15.72
N ASP A 110 -10.11 4.25 -15.89
CA ASP A 110 -9.41 3.90 -17.15
C ASP A 110 -10.38 3.74 -18.33
N LEU A 111 -11.53 3.06 -18.12
CA LEU A 111 -12.58 2.89 -19.12
C LEU A 111 -13.22 4.23 -19.54
N LEU A 112 -13.30 5.20 -18.65
CA LEU A 112 -13.77 6.54 -18.96
C LEU A 112 -12.73 7.37 -19.76
N GLY A 113 -11.51 6.84 -19.97
CA GLY A 113 -10.42 7.56 -20.63
C GLY A 113 -9.87 8.72 -19.81
N LEU A 114 -10.15 8.78 -18.51
CA LEU A 114 -9.61 9.80 -17.61
C LEU A 114 -8.13 9.50 -17.32
N ARG A 115 -7.33 10.56 -17.24
CA ARG A 115 -5.93 10.43 -16.82
C ARG A 115 -5.87 10.32 -15.30
N TYR A 116 -4.99 9.46 -14.78
CA TYR A 116 -4.86 9.27 -13.34
C TYR A 116 -3.43 8.94 -12.92
N THR A 117 -3.09 9.20 -11.66
CA THR A 117 -1.80 8.89 -11.04
C THR A 117 -1.75 7.45 -10.57
N GLY A 118 -0.55 6.88 -10.53
CA GLY A 118 -0.27 5.59 -9.89
C GLY A 118 -0.56 4.38 -10.77
N ALA A 119 -0.62 3.24 -10.11
CA ALA A 119 -0.72 1.93 -10.73
C ALA A 119 -2.01 1.72 -11.52
N GLY A 120 -1.95 0.90 -12.56
CA GLY A 120 -3.12 0.49 -13.32
C GLY A 120 -3.87 -0.68 -12.65
N PRO A 121 -5.09 -1.00 -13.13
CA PRO A 121 -5.94 -2.02 -12.51
C PRO A 121 -5.25 -3.37 -12.33
N HIS A 122 -4.52 -3.83 -13.33
CA HIS A 122 -3.80 -5.10 -13.28
C HIS A 122 -2.71 -5.11 -12.19
N SER A 123 -1.99 -3.99 -12.06
CA SER A 123 -0.93 -3.88 -11.05
C SER A 123 -1.50 -3.86 -9.64
N ILE A 124 -2.61 -3.16 -9.42
CA ILE A 124 -3.34 -3.14 -8.15
C ILE A 124 -3.79 -4.56 -7.81
N PHE A 125 -4.48 -5.25 -8.71
CA PHE A 125 -4.92 -6.62 -8.50
C PHE A 125 -3.76 -7.57 -8.14
N MET A 126 -2.67 -7.53 -8.93
CA MET A 126 -1.50 -8.40 -8.70
C MET A 126 -0.79 -8.11 -7.37
N SER A 127 -0.81 -6.85 -6.91
CA SER A 127 -0.18 -6.45 -5.65
C SER A 127 -1.05 -6.78 -4.44
N GLN A 128 -2.35 -6.57 -4.57
CA GLN A 128 -3.33 -6.73 -3.50
C GLN A 128 -3.50 -8.21 -3.11
N ASP A 129 -3.51 -9.13 -4.08
CA ASP A 129 -3.45 -10.57 -3.79
C ASP A 129 -1.99 -10.99 -3.52
N LYS A 130 -1.64 -11.05 -2.23
CA LYS A 130 -0.29 -11.40 -1.77
C LYS A 130 0.19 -12.76 -2.30
N ALA A 131 -0.72 -13.73 -2.48
CA ALA A 131 -0.38 -15.04 -3.02
C ALA A 131 -0.05 -14.97 -4.52
N ILE A 132 -0.79 -14.17 -5.29
CA ILE A 132 -0.50 -13.91 -6.71
C ILE A 132 0.82 -13.17 -6.85
N ALA A 133 1.04 -12.09 -6.08
CA ALA A 133 2.30 -11.35 -6.09
C ALA A 133 3.50 -12.27 -5.86
N LYS A 134 3.43 -13.16 -4.86
CA LYS A 134 4.50 -14.11 -4.56
C LYS A 134 4.75 -15.13 -5.67
N LYS A 135 3.71 -15.62 -6.34
CA LYS A 135 3.85 -16.49 -7.52
C LYS A 135 4.59 -15.77 -8.65
N ILE A 136 4.29 -14.48 -8.86
CA ILE A 136 4.97 -13.64 -9.86
C ILE A 136 6.43 -13.41 -9.44
N PHE A 137 6.69 -13.08 -8.17
CA PHE A 137 8.05 -12.91 -7.66
C PHE A 137 8.88 -14.18 -7.86
N ALA A 138 8.34 -15.35 -7.50
CA ALA A 138 9.01 -16.62 -7.69
C ALA A 138 9.34 -16.91 -9.16
N PHE A 139 8.43 -16.61 -10.09
CA PHE A 139 8.67 -16.74 -11.53
C PHE A 139 9.83 -15.86 -12.02
N HIS A 140 9.98 -14.67 -11.46
CA HIS A 140 11.06 -13.74 -11.79
C HIS A 140 12.36 -13.96 -10.98
N GLY A 141 12.43 -15.02 -10.15
CA GLY A 141 13.58 -15.30 -9.30
C GLY A 141 13.77 -14.31 -8.15
N ILE A 142 12.75 -13.54 -7.82
CA ILE A 142 12.73 -12.61 -6.69
C ILE A 142 12.39 -13.39 -5.44
N LYS A 143 13.28 -13.32 -4.43
CA LYS A 143 13.11 -14.06 -3.20
C LYS A 143 11.95 -13.52 -2.37
N THR A 144 11.04 -14.39 -1.97
CA THR A 144 9.91 -14.14 -1.09
C THR A 144 9.78 -15.33 -0.13
N PRO A 145 9.20 -15.18 1.07
CA PRO A 145 8.97 -16.30 1.98
C PRO A 145 8.21 -17.43 1.29
N PHE A 146 8.57 -18.68 1.54
CA PHE A 146 7.73 -19.81 1.13
C PHE A 146 6.36 -19.67 1.78
N PHE A 147 5.31 -20.08 1.06
CA PHE A 147 3.97 -19.84 1.51
C PHE A 147 2.98 -20.92 1.10
N ALA A 148 1.90 -20.99 1.86
CA ALA A 148 0.68 -21.73 1.55
C ALA A 148 -0.51 -20.79 1.69
N THR A 149 -1.63 -21.16 1.06
CA THR A 149 -2.91 -20.48 1.25
C THR A 149 -3.93 -21.47 1.79
N ALA A 150 -4.75 -21.03 2.74
CA ALA A 150 -5.83 -21.83 3.30
C ALA A 150 -7.16 -21.11 3.20
N TYR A 151 -8.15 -21.74 2.53
CA TYR A 151 -9.48 -21.18 2.39
C TYR A 151 -10.54 -22.28 2.32
N ARG A 152 -11.57 -22.19 3.17
CA ARG A 152 -12.74 -23.09 3.18
C ARG A 152 -12.33 -24.58 3.15
N GLY A 153 -11.39 -24.96 4.01
CA GLY A 153 -10.92 -26.34 4.13
C GLY A 153 -9.95 -26.84 3.06
N ARG A 154 -9.55 -25.97 2.12
CA ARG A 154 -8.49 -26.26 1.14
C ARG A 154 -7.20 -25.58 1.54
N ILE A 155 -6.10 -26.28 1.40
CA ILE A 155 -4.75 -25.75 1.56
C ILE A 155 -4.02 -25.93 0.24
N GLU A 156 -3.54 -24.82 -0.33
CA GLU A 156 -2.66 -24.81 -1.49
C GLU A 156 -1.27 -24.38 -1.03
N HIS A 157 -0.25 -25.14 -1.37
CA HIS A 157 1.13 -24.84 -0.96
C HIS A 157 2.09 -24.94 -2.14
N ALA A 158 3.11 -24.11 -2.13
CA ALA A 158 4.15 -24.12 -3.15
C ALA A 158 5.34 -25.02 -2.73
N HIS A 159 5.63 -25.10 -1.44
CA HIS A 159 6.77 -25.82 -0.86
C HIS A 159 6.47 -26.24 0.58
N ASP A 160 7.30 -27.14 1.10
CA ASP A 160 7.31 -27.47 2.53
C ASP A 160 7.78 -26.25 3.32
N ILE A 161 7.00 -25.87 4.34
CA ILE A 161 7.27 -24.73 5.20
C ILE A 161 7.49 -25.20 6.63
N SER A 162 8.37 -24.52 7.35
CA SER A 162 8.76 -24.89 8.73
C SER A 162 8.40 -23.79 9.72
N PHE A 163 8.00 -24.19 10.94
CA PHE A 163 7.76 -23.25 12.02
C PHE A 163 9.04 -22.53 12.48
N PRO A 164 8.96 -21.28 12.94
CA PRO A 164 7.74 -20.48 13.09
C PRO A 164 7.19 -19.95 11.76
N LEU A 165 5.86 -19.79 11.70
CA LEU A 165 5.16 -19.26 10.53
C LEU A 165 4.46 -17.96 10.90
N ILE A 166 4.18 -17.12 9.90
CA ILE A 166 3.23 -16.00 10.03
C ILE A 166 1.96 -16.31 9.25
N VAL A 167 0.80 -16.14 9.89
CA VAL A 167 -0.52 -16.39 9.28
C VAL A 167 -1.29 -15.07 9.27
N LYS A 168 -1.65 -14.60 8.08
CA LYS A 168 -2.27 -13.29 7.85
C LYS A 168 -3.36 -13.35 6.78
N PRO A 169 -4.31 -12.40 6.73
CA PRO A 169 -5.26 -12.31 5.61
C PRO A 169 -4.51 -12.09 4.29
N SER A 170 -4.96 -12.76 3.21
CA SER A 170 -4.31 -12.65 1.89
C SER A 170 -4.63 -11.34 1.17
N TRP A 171 -5.82 -10.78 1.42
CA TRP A 171 -6.36 -9.65 0.66
C TRP A 171 -6.43 -8.33 1.44
N GLU A 172 -6.21 -8.36 2.76
CA GLU A 172 -6.22 -7.16 3.59
C GLU A 172 -4.90 -6.40 3.47
N ASP A 173 -4.98 -5.08 3.51
CA ASP A 173 -3.83 -4.16 3.49
C ASP A 173 -3.64 -3.45 4.84
N GLY A 174 -2.66 -2.56 4.98
CA GLY A 174 -2.46 -1.77 6.18
C GLY A 174 -2.20 -2.57 7.46
N SER A 175 -1.71 -3.82 7.38
CA SER A 175 -1.51 -4.73 8.52
C SER A 175 -2.81 -5.12 9.24
N ILE A 176 -3.98 -4.95 8.61
CA ILE A 176 -5.27 -5.39 9.14
C ILE A 176 -5.23 -6.90 9.37
N GLY A 177 -5.67 -7.35 10.54
CA GLY A 177 -5.64 -8.76 10.93
C GLY A 177 -4.24 -9.31 11.23
N ILE A 178 -3.21 -8.45 11.41
CA ILE A 178 -1.85 -8.84 11.81
C ILE A 178 -1.57 -8.32 13.21
N ASP A 179 -1.32 -9.23 14.13
CA ASP A 179 -0.97 -8.98 15.53
C ASP A 179 0.08 -10.01 16.03
N ALA A 180 0.44 -9.96 17.29
CA ALA A 180 1.43 -10.88 17.86
C ALA A 180 1.04 -12.38 17.73
N ALA A 181 -0.26 -12.70 17.68
CA ALA A 181 -0.76 -14.07 17.49
C ALA A 181 -0.67 -14.52 16.00
N SER A 182 -0.32 -13.63 15.10
CA SER A 182 -0.07 -14.00 13.70
C SER A 182 1.17 -14.86 13.54
N VAL A 183 2.14 -14.77 14.45
CA VAL A 183 3.33 -15.64 14.44
C VAL A 183 3.05 -16.88 15.27
N VAL A 184 2.98 -18.02 14.58
CA VAL A 184 2.57 -19.32 15.13
C VAL A 184 3.76 -20.28 15.18
N LYS A 185 3.81 -21.13 16.22
CA LYS A 185 4.94 -22.02 16.50
C LYS A 185 4.61 -23.50 16.34
N ASN A 186 3.36 -23.83 16.12
CA ASN A 186 2.87 -25.20 15.97
C ASN A 186 1.57 -25.25 15.18
N ILE A 187 1.17 -26.46 14.81
CA ILE A 187 -0.01 -26.72 13.98
C ILE A 187 -1.30 -26.21 14.67
N LYS A 188 -1.41 -26.36 16.00
CA LYS A 188 -2.61 -25.91 16.71
C LYS A 188 -2.80 -24.40 16.60
N GLU A 189 -1.78 -23.63 16.91
CA GLU A 189 -1.79 -22.16 16.78
C GLU A 189 -2.08 -21.74 15.32
N MET A 190 -1.48 -22.43 14.35
CA MET A 190 -1.72 -22.18 12.94
C MET A 190 -3.18 -22.38 12.56
N MET A 191 -3.80 -23.48 12.98
CA MET A 191 -5.20 -23.77 12.68
C MET A 191 -6.16 -22.79 13.36
N GLU A 192 -5.89 -22.43 14.60
CA GLU A 192 -6.67 -21.40 15.33
C GLU A 192 -6.58 -20.05 14.62
N ARG A 193 -5.40 -19.68 14.12
CA ARG A 193 -5.21 -18.42 13.38
C ARG A 193 -5.86 -18.42 12.00
N ILE A 194 -5.81 -19.53 11.27
CA ILE A 194 -6.54 -19.70 10.00
C ILE A 194 -8.04 -19.51 10.23
N GLN A 195 -8.60 -20.18 11.27
CA GLN A 195 -10.02 -20.08 11.59
C GLN A 195 -10.42 -18.64 11.93
N TYR A 196 -9.62 -17.95 12.75
CA TYR A 196 -9.84 -16.54 13.07
C TYR A 196 -9.92 -15.66 11.81
N ILE A 197 -8.99 -15.84 10.86
CA ILE A 197 -8.98 -15.05 9.62
C ILE A 197 -10.23 -15.33 8.80
N GLN A 198 -10.66 -16.58 8.69
CA GLN A 198 -11.84 -16.94 7.92
C GLN A 198 -13.13 -16.41 8.56
N ASP A 199 -13.22 -16.44 9.90
CA ASP A 199 -14.42 -16.02 10.61
C ASP A 199 -14.58 -14.50 10.66
N GLU A 200 -13.47 -13.75 10.81
CA GLU A 200 -13.51 -12.28 10.96
C GLU A 200 -13.43 -11.54 9.62
N PHE A 201 -12.73 -12.09 8.62
CA PHE A 201 -12.44 -11.39 7.36
C PHE A 201 -13.09 -12.05 6.13
N ASP A 202 -13.63 -13.27 6.24
CA ASP A 202 -14.09 -14.11 5.10
C ASP A 202 -13.03 -14.15 3.95
N ALA A 203 -11.75 -14.15 4.30
CA ALA A 203 -10.62 -14.08 3.40
C ALA A 203 -9.78 -15.38 3.46
N PRO A 204 -9.03 -15.71 2.39
CA PRO A 204 -8.01 -16.73 2.48
C PRO A 204 -6.93 -16.35 3.49
N ALA A 205 -6.50 -17.31 4.29
CA ALA A 205 -5.33 -17.15 5.14
C ALA A 205 -4.06 -17.44 4.33
N LEU A 206 -3.13 -16.48 4.28
CA LEU A 206 -1.78 -16.66 3.79
C LEU A 206 -0.89 -17.13 4.93
N ILE A 207 -0.24 -18.27 4.74
CA ILE A 207 0.66 -18.89 5.69
C ILE A 207 2.07 -18.79 5.11
N GLU A 208 2.98 -18.10 5.79
CA GLU A 208 4.32 -17.85 5.29
C GLU A 208 5.37 -18.25 6.31
N GLU A 209 6.57 -18.57 5.85
CA GLU A 209 7.75 -18.64 6.73
C GLU A 209 7.94 -17.28 7.44
N TYR A 210 8.16 -17.33 8.74
CA TYR A 210 8.52 -16.14 9.50
C TYR A 210 10.00 -15.82 9.27
N ILE A 211 10.27 -14.78 8.49
CA ILE A 211 11.65 -14.35 8.23
C ILE A 211 12.09 -13.39 9.33
N GLU A 212 13.03 -13.81 10.16
CA GLU A 212 13.71 -12.91 11.09
C GLU A 212 14.57 -11.91 10.35
N GLY A 213 14.67 -10.68 10.87
CA GLY A 213 15.52 -9.67 10.28
C GLY A 213 14.98 -8.26 10.40
N ARG A 214 15.59 -7.35 9.63
CA ARG A 214 15.24 -5.93 9.58
C ARG A 214 14.08 -5.73 8.61
N GLU A 215 13.15 -4.86 8.97
CA GLU A 215 12.01 -4.47 8.12
C GLU A 215 12.40 -3.23 7.32
N ILE A 216 12.58 -3.37 6.01
CA ILE A 216 13.08 -2.31 5.12
C ILE A 216 12.01 -1.98 4.07
N TYR A 217 11.77 -0.69 3.89
CA TYR A 217 10.84 -0.13 2.92
C TYR A 217 11.60 0.62 1.84
N ALA A 218 11.34 0.28 0.60
CA ALA A 218 11.89 0.97 -0.57
C ALA A 218 10.78 1.74 -1.30
N GLY A 219 10.75 3.05 -1.15
CA GLY A 219 9.95 3.94 -1.97
C GLY A 219 10.55 4.05 -3.37
N ILE A 220 9.72 3.98 -4.41
CA ILE A 220 10.16 4.07 -5.80
C ILE A 220 9.34 5.13 -6.50
N LEU A 221 10.03 6.05 -7.17
CA LEU A 221 9.44 7.05 -8.09
C LEU A 221 9.84 6.71 -9.52
N GLY A 222 8.88 6.75 -10.45
CA GLY A 222 9.13 6.59 -11.86
C GLY A 222 8.38 5.43 -12.50
N SER A 223 8.54 5.34 -13.82
CA SER A 223 7.90 4.33 -14.65
C SER A 223 8.91 3.77 -15.65
N TYR A 224 8.85 2.46 -15.89
CA TYR A 224 9.69 1.74 -16.84
C TYR A 224 11.21 1.94 -16.59
N GLU A 225 11.94 2.52 -17.54
CA GLU A 225 13.39 2.72 -17.46
C GLU A 225 13.81 3.91 -16.60
N ARG A 226 12.86 4.81 -16.29
CA ARG A 226 13.11 6.02 -15.48
C ARG A 226 12.56 5.83 -14.08
N THR A 227 13.03 4.79 -13.41
CA THR A 227 12.69 4.51 -12.01
C THR A 227 13.86 4.84 -11.10
N GLN A 228 13.56 5.51 -10.00
CA GLN A 228 14.51 5.85 -8.94
C GLN A 228 14.04 5.21 -7.64
N VAL A 229 14.91 4.45 -6.98
CA VAL A 229 14.71 4.04 -5.59
C VAL A 229 15.08 5.21 -4.69
N LEU A 230 14.18 5.58 -3.82
CA LEU A 230 14.42 6.59 -2.79
C LEU A 230 15.27 5.97 -1.65
N PRO A 231 15.92 6.79 -0.82
CA PRO A 231 16.63 6.28 0.35
C PRO A 231 15.78 5.31 1.16
N LEU A 232 16.36 4.16 1.50
CA LEU A 232 15.68 3.09 2.20
C LEU A 232 15.23 3.54 3.59
N VAL A 233 14.04 3.15 3.99
CA VAL A 233 13.48 3.39 5.32
C VAL A 233 13.42 2.07 6.08
N GLU A 234 13.74 2.09 7.36
CA GLU A 234 13.63 0.94 8.25
C GLU A 234 12.57 1.20 9.31
N LEU A 235 11.70 0.24 9.55
CA LEU A 235 10.90 0.17 10.76
C LEU A 235 11.73 -0.54 11.84
N ASP A 236 12.28 0.23 12.77
CA ASP A 236 13.09 -0.32 13.87
C ASP A 236 12.21 -1.04 14.89
N LEU A 237 12.32 -2.36 14.88
CA LEU A 237 11.65 -3.29 15.80
C LEU A 237 12.61 -3.82 16.89
N SER A 238 13.83 -3.31 16.96
CA SER A 238 14.89 -3.83 17.84
C SER A 238 14.56 -3.66 19.33
N ARG A 239 13.79 -2.62 19.66
CA ARG A 239 13.42 -2.28 21.05
C ARG A 239 12.22 -3.05 21.59
N LEU A 240 11.57 -3.86 20.74
CA LEU A 240 10.47 -4.71 21.22
C LEU A 240 11.00 -5.72 22.25
N PRO A 241 10.24 -6.01 23.30
CA PRO A 241 10.62 -6.95 24.35
C PRO A 241 11.04 -8.31 23.76
N GLU A 242 11.95 -8.98 24.46
CA GLU A 242 12.34 -10.36 24.09
C GLU A 242 11.12 -11.28 24.06
N GLY A 243 11.04 -12.13 23.03
CA GLY A 243 9.89 -13.02 22.82
C GLY A 243 8.70 -12.38 22.10
N THR A 244 8.68 -11.05 21.91
CA THR A 244 7.69 -10.39 21.06
C THR A 244 8.08 -10.58 19.59
N PRO A 245 7.16 -11.08 18.73
CA PRO A 245 7.43 -11.17 17.31
C PRO A 245 7.78 -9.81 16.71
N LYS A 246 8.88 -9.76 15.97
CA LYS A 246 9.34 -8.54 15.31
C LYS A 246 8.65 -8.39 13.95
N ILE A 247 7.39 -7.97 13.97
CA ILE A 247 6.55 -7.79 12.78
C ILE A 247 5.92 -6.40 12.76
N ALA A 248 5.65 -5.89 11.57
CA ALA A 248 4.92 -4.65 11.33
C ALA A 248 3.41 -4.89 11.50
N SER A 249 2.98 -5.19 12.73
CA SER A 249 1.58 -5.43 13.08
C SER A 249 0.77 -4.14 13.13
N TYR A 250 -0.55 -4.26 13.18
CA TYR A 250 -1.46 -3.12 13.21
C TYR A 250 -1.21 -2.20 14.41
N ASP A 251 -1.01 -2.76 15.59
CA ASP A 251 -0.71 -2.03 16.82
C ASP A 251 0.65 -1.32 16.77
N VAL A 252 1.64 -1.91 16.10
CA VAL A 252 2.95 -1.28 15.84
C VAL A 252 2.83 -0.06 14.93
N LYS A 253 1.98 -0.10 13.92
CA LYS A 253 1.85 0.98 12.93
C LYS A 253 0.86 2.07 13.32
N PHE A 254 -0.24 1.73 13.97
CA PHE A 254 -1.40 2.64 14.07
C PHE A 254 -1.87 2.92 15.50
N GLU A 255 -1.61 2.05 16.47
CA GLU A 255 -2.11 2.23 17.83
C GLU A 255 -1.18 3.09 18.71
N LYS A 256 -1.18 4.41 18.50
CA LYS A 256 -0.29 5.41 19.15
C LYS A 256 -0.22 5.30 20.69
N ASN A 257 -1.19 4.68 21.33
CA ASN A 257 -1.26 4.56 22.80
C ASN A 257 -0.58 3.29 23.33
N THR A 258 -0.22 2.32 22.48
CA THR A 258 0.41 1.07 22.90
C THR A 258 1.89 1.26 23.21
N GLU A 259 2.44 0.37 24.03
CA GLU A 259 3.90 0.37 24.30
C GLU A 259 4.68 -0.05 23.06
N VAL A 260 4.17 -1.01 22.27
CA VAL A 260 4.82 -1.47 21.03
C VAL A 260 4.97 -0.33 20.04
N TYR A 261 3.94 0.50 19.85
CA TYR A 261 4.04 1.70 18.98
C TYR A 261 5.12 2.67 19.45
N LYS A 262 5.23 2.91 20.77
CA LYS A 262 6.24 3.84 21.32
C LYS A 262 7.66 3.33 21.25
N LEU A 263 7.82 2.01 21.19
CA LEU A 263 9.12 1.34 21.08
C LEU A 263 9.57 1.17 19.63
N THR A 264 8.70 1.42 18.66
CA THR A 264 8.99 1.26 17.23
C THR A 264 9.04 2.61 16.54
N LYS A 265 9.88 2.75 15.54
CA LYS A 265 10.04 4.00 14.79
C LYS A 265 10.54 3.72 13.38
N SER A 266 9.87 4.34 12.40
CA SER A 266 10.41 4.43 11.06
C SER A 266 11.48 5.53 10.96
N ALA A 267 12.61 5.21 10.36
CA ALA A 267 13.72 6.13 10.09
C ALA A 267 14.45 5.73 8.80
N ILE A 268 15.31 6.61 8.27
CA ILE A 268 16.20 6.23 7.18
C ILE A 268 17.09 5.09 7.68
N ALA A 269 17.21 4.04 6.87
CA ALA A 269 17.95 2.85 7.22
C ALA A 269 19.44 3.18 7.38
N GLU A 270 20.00 2.83 8.52
CA GLU A 270 21.41 3.05 8.86
C GLU A 270 22.14 1.69 8.91
N ASN A 271 23.48 1.75 8.90
CA ASN A 271 24.35 0.57 9.04
C ASN A 271 24.06 -0.52 7.98
N LEU A 272 23.87 -0.10 6.75
CA LEU A 272 23.86 -0.94 5.55
C LEU A 272 25.16 -0.68 4.78
N ASP A 273 25.90 -1.75 4.46
CA ASP A 273 27.01 -1.65 3.51
C ASP A 273 26.51 -1.41 2.09
N GLU A 274 27.40 -1.02 1.19
CA GLU A 274 27.07 -0.68 -0.18
C GLU A 274 26.47 -1.87 -0.95
N ASP A 275 27.02 -3.07 -0.76
CA ASP A 275 26.55 -4.29 -1.41
C ASP A 275 25.13 -4.68 -0.92
N THR A 276 24.89 -4.56 0.37
CA THR A 276 23.56 -4.83 0.95
C THR A 276 22.54 -3.79 0.49
N THR A 277 22.90 -2.51 0.48
CA THR A 277 22.05 -1.43 -0.03
C THR A 277 21.68 -1.70 -1.49
N LYS A 278 22.66 -2.01 -2.33
CA LYS A 278 22.44 -2.31 -3.74
C LYS A 278 21.54 -3.54 -3.92
N ARG A 279 21.72 -4.61 -3.15
CA ARG A 279 20.82 -5.80 -3.23
C ARG A 279 19.37 -5.45 -2.88
N LEU A 280 19.15 -4.63 -1.85
CA LEU A 280 17.82 -4.16 -1.47
C LEU A 280 17.19 -3.34 -2.59
N GLU A 281 17.91 -2.38 -3.15
CA GLU A 281 17.45 -1.54 -4.26
C GLU A 281 17.15 -2.35 -5.52
N ASP A 282 18.06 -3.22 -5.92
CA ASP A 282 17.89 -4.07 -7.12
C ASP A 282 16.68 -5.02 -6.94
N THR A 283 16.50 -5.60 -5.74
CA THR A 283 15.36 -6.46 -5.41
C THR A 283 14.04 -5.68 -5.46
N ALA A 284 14.02 -4.48 -4.87
CA ALA A 284 12.84 -3.61 -4.89
C ALA A 284 12.45 -3.21 -6.33
N LEU A 285 13.43 -2.81 -7.16
CA LEU A 285 13.20 -2.48 -8.57
C LEU A 285 12.69 -3.69 -9.37
N ALA A 286 13.24 -4.88 -9.11
CA ALA A 286 12.79 -6.10 -9.75
C ALA A 286 11.32 -6.41 -9.40
N ALA A 287 10.94 -6.31 -8.12
CA ALA A 287 9.57 -6.52 -7.65
C ALA A 287 8.59 -5.49 -8.24
N TYR A 288 8.98 -4.21 -8.22
CA TYR A 288 8.21 -3.12 -8.80
C TYR A 288 7.89 -3.36 -10.28
N ARG A 289 8.89 -3.77 -11.05
CA ARG A 289 8.75 -4.06 -12.48
C ARG A 289 7.96 -5.34 -12.74
N ALA A 290 8.15 -6.39 -11.95
CA ALA A 290 7.44 -7.66 -12.09
C ALA A 290 5.92 -7.48 -11.94
N LEU A 291 5.48 -6.62 -11.03
CA LEU A 291 4.07 -6.27 -10.83
C LEU A 291 3.60 -5.10 -11.70
N LYS A 292 4.45 -4.60 -12.62
CA LYS A 292 4.14 -3.50 -13.54
C LYS A 292 3.68 -2.22 -12.85
N LEU A 293 4.22 -1.94 -11.67
CA LEU A 293 3.97 -0.69 -10.96
C LEU A 293 4.49 0.50 -11.79
N ARG A 294 3.89 1.65 -11.60
CA ARG A 294 4.24 2.87 -12.34
C ARG A 294 3.96 4.11 -11.50
N ASP A 295 4.59 5.21 -11.89
CA ASP A 295 4.55 6.53 -11.27
C ASP A 295 5.17 6.51 -9.87
N TYR A 296 4.66 5.74 -8.93
CA TYR A 296 5.19 5.55 -7.59
C TYR A 296 4.72 4.21 -6.99
N GLY A 297 5.40 3.78 -5.93
CA GLY A 297 5.04 2.58 -5.16
C GLY A 297 6.04 2.32 -4.04
N ARG A 298 5.72 1.39 -3.13
CA ARG A 298 6.61 0.98 -2.05
C ARG A 298 6.72 -0.54 -2.02
N ILE A 299 7.94 -1.02 -1.90
CA ILE A 299 8.23 -2.44 -1.73
C ILE A 299 8.69 -2.67 -0.30
N ASP A 300 7.99 -3.53 0.41
CA ASP A 300 8.26 -3.90 1.79
C ASP A 300 9.07 -5.21 1.81
N MET A 301 10.22 -5.18 2.50
CA MET A 301 11.20 -6.27 2.44
C MET A 301 11.70 -6.65 3.83
N ARG A 302 12.17 -7.90 3.95
CA ARG A 302 12.95 -8.38 5.09
C ARG A 302 14.40 -8.61 4.68
N LEU A 303 15.32 -7.97 5.40
CA LEU A 303 16.74 -8.27 5.33
C LEU A 303 17.07 -9.26 6.45
N ALA A 304 17.29 -10.52 6.08
CA ALA A 304 17.62 -11.57 7.03
C ALA A 304 19.08 -11.44 7.53
N PRO A 305 19.43 -12.03 8.71
CA PRO A 305 20.79 -11.94 9.28
C PRO A 305 21.89 -12.52 8.37
N ASN A 306 21.55 -13.45 7.50
CA ASN A 306 22.47 -14.03 6.50
C ASN A 306 22.67 -13.15 5.26
N GLY A 307 22.05 -11.96 5.22
CA GLY A 307 22.09 -11.02 4.10
C GLY A 307 21.10 -11.29 2.98
N ASP A 308 20.25 -12.30 3.10
CA ASP A 308 19.17 -12.55 2.14
C ASP A 308 18.08 -11.46 2.23
N VAL A 309 17.60 -11.03 1.07
CA VAL A 309 16.51 -10.06 0.95
C VAL A 309 15.25 -10.78 0.50
N TYR A 310 14.18 -10.66 1.28
CA TYR A 310 12.87 -11.23 0.96
C TYR A 310 11.85 -10.14 0.71
N VAL A 311 11.17 -10.15 -0.43
CA VAL A 311 10.03 -9.26 -0.67
C VAL A 311 8.82 -9.80 0.09
N ILE A 312 8.25 -8.99 0.95
CA ILE A 312 7.07 -9.32 1.76
C ILE A 312 5.80 -8.93 1.03
N GLU A 313 5.73 -7.67 0.56
CA GLU A 313 4.61 -7.15 -0.21
C GLU A 313 5.03 -5.97 -1.09
N ALA A 314 4.14 -5.61 -2.01
CA ALA A 314 4.27 -4.43 -2.85
C ALA A 314 3.02 -3.57 -2.72
N ASN A 315 3.22 -2.29 -2.44
CA ASN A 315 2.15 -1.31 -2.24
C ASN A 315 2.09 -0.40 -3.47
N PRO A 316 1.09 -0.57 -4.37
CA PRO A 316 0.95 0.22 -5.59
C PRO A 316 0.46 1.64 -5.34
N ASN A 317 -0.17 1.87 -4.19
CA ASN A 317 -0.72 3.15 -3.74
C ASN A 317 -0.35 3.37 -2.26
N PRO A 318 0.96 3.52 -1.94
CA PRO A 318 1.41 3.68 -0.56
C PRO A 318 0.93 4.99 0.04
N TRP A 319 0.67 4.99 1.33
CA TRP A 319 0.23 6.18 2.05
C TRP A 319 1.21 7.34 1.90
N LEU A 320 0.73 8.47 1.36
CA LEU A 320 1.54 9.64 1.01
C LEU A 320 1.56 10.74 2.09
N ALA A 321 0.93 10.55 3.25
CA ALA A 321 0.98 11.55 4.33
C ALA A 321 2.42 11.99 4.64
N SER A 322 2.62 13.27 4.93
CA SER A 322 3.95 13.88 5.03
C SER A 322 4.88 13.25 6.08
N ARG A 323 4.32 12.50 7.04
CA ARG A 323 5.07 11.83 8.11
C ARG A 323 5.36 10.36 7.83
N GLN A 324 4.82 9.81 6.75
CA GLN A 324 4.95 8.40 6.42
C GLN A 324 6.25 8.09 5.67
N GLU A 325 6.54 6.82 5.54
CA GLU A 325 7.81 6.28 5.05
C GLU A 325 8.15 6.78 3.65
N PHE A 326 7.14 6.83 2.75
CA PHE A 326 7.37 7.29 1.39
C PHE A 326 7.81 8.76 1.35
N ALA A 327 7.09 9.63 2.07
CA ALA A 327 7.46 11.05 2.18
C ALA A 327 8.77 11.27 2.96
N MET A 328 9.09 10.40 3.92
CA MET A 328 10.37 10.40 4.63
C MET A 328 11.52 10.09 3.68
N ALA A 329 11.39 9.05 2.86
CA ALA A 329 12.36 8.66 1.85
C ALA A 329 12.58 9.79 0.82
N ALA A 330 11.49 10.40 0.33
CA ALA A 330 11.55 11.53 -0.59
C ALA A 330 12.29 12.73 0.01
N ARG A 331 12.03 13.09 1.26
CA ARG A 331 12.78 14.15 1.93
C ARG A 331 14.27 13.84 2.07
N ALA A 332 14.60 12.61 2.38
CA ALA A 332 16.00 12.18 2.48
C ALA A 332 16.73 12.21 1.13
N SER A 333 16.00 12.08 0.01
CA SER A 333 16.55 12.29 -1.34
C SER A 333 16.67 13.77 -1.74
N GLY A 334 16.26 14.70 -0.86
CA GLY A 334 16.32 16.15 -1.11
C GLY A 334 15.02 16.77 -1.65
N LEU A 335 13.97 15.99 -1.85
CA LEU A 335 12.69 16.51 -2.30
C LEU A 335 11.87 17.09 -1.13
N SER A 336 11.33 18.28 -1.30
CA SER A 336 10.25 18.75 -0.43
C SER A 336 8.97 17.93 -0.67
N TYR A 337 8.03 18.01 0.26
CA TYR A 337 6.75 17.30 0.12
C TYR A 337 6.00 17.71 -1.16
N ALA A 338 5.96 19.01 -1.46
CA ALA A 338 5.34 19.51 -2.68
C ALA A 338 6.05 19.00 -3.95
N GLU A 339 7.39 18.95 -3.96
CA GLU A 339 8.15 18.42 -5.10
C GLU A 339 7.92 16.92 -5.29
N MET A 340 7.77 16.15 -4.20
CA MET A 340 7.38 14.74 -4.27
C MET A 340 6.01 14.58 -4.95
N ILE A 341 4.99 15.31 -4.49
CA ILE A 341 3.64 15.29 -5.09
C ILE A 341 3.70 15.76 -6.56
N GLY A 342 4.44 16.82 -6.85
CA GLY A 342 4.66 17.30 -8.22
C GLY A 342 5.31 16.25 -9.11
N SER A 343 6.29 15.50 -8.60
CA SER A 343 6.94 14.43 -9.35
C SER A 343 5.94 13.32 -9.73
N ILE A 344 5.01 12.97 -8.86
CA ILE A 344 3.96 11.98 -9.16
C ILE A 344 3.03 12.51 -10.27
N VAL A 345 2.62 13.76 -10.19
CA VAL A 345 1.81 14.42 -11.24
C VAL A 345 2.54 14.41 -12.59
N ASP A 346 3.81 14.78 -12.58
CA ASP A 346 4.65 14.86 -13.77
C ASP A 346 4.86 13.51 -14.43
N LEU A 347 5.11 12.47 -13.64
CA LEU A 347 5.26 11.09 -14.12
C LEU A 347 3.96 10.61 -14.78
N ALA A 348 2.82 10.82 -14.13
CA ALA A 348 1.52 10.46 -14.69
C ALA A 348 1.25 11.20 -16.01
N MET A 349 1.40 12.51 -16.04
CA MET A 349 1.16 13.31 -17.25
C MET A 349 2.11 12.92 -18.40
N SER A 350 3.39 12.68 -18.10
CA SER A 350 4.38 12.26 -19.11
C SER A 350 4.00 10.94 -19.77
N ARG A 351 3.42 10.00 -19.01
CA ARG A 351 2.95 8.71 -19.50
C ARG A 351 1.87 8.87 -20.57
N TYR A 352 0.91 9.75 -20.34
CA TYR A 352 -0.17 10.01 -21.31
C TYR A 352 0.28 10.79 -22.52
N LEU A 353 1.23 11.70 -22.38
CA LEU A 353 1.82 12.44 -23.52
C LEU A 353 2.61 11.51 -24.42
N ASN A 354 3.41 10.60 -23.86
CA ASN A 354 4.18 9.63 -24.63
C ASN A 354 3.28 8.63 -25.38
N ALA A 355 2.19 8.15 -24.75
CA ALA A 355 1.22 7.27 -25.40
C ALA A 355 0.58 7.93 -26.63
N ASN A 356 0.24 9.22 -26.56
CA ASN A 356 -0.34 9.97 -27.67
C ASN A 356 0.67 10.14 -28.83
N LEU A 357 1.95 10.32 -28.54
CA LEU A 357 3.01 10.41 -29.57
C LEU A 357 3.20 9.08 -30.30
N VAL A 358 3.20 7.95 -29.57
CA VAL A 358 3.32 6.62 -30.18
C VAL A 358 2.13 6.31 -31.09
N ASN A 359 0.91 6.63 -30.64
CA ASN A 359 -0.30 6.43 -31.44
C ASN A 359 -0.32 7.33 -32.71
N ALA A 360 0.17 8.56 -32.61
CA ALA A 360 0.27 9.47 -33.76
C ALA A 360 1.29 8.98 -34.81
N VAL A 361 2.40 8.36 -34.39
CA VAL A 361 3.41 7.78 -35.29
C VAL A 361 2.92 6.47 -35.93
N ALA A 362 2.11 5.68 -35.22
CA ALA A 362 1.57 4.42 -35.74
C ALA A 362 0.44 4.61 -36.78
N MET A 363 -0.10 5.81 -36.93
CA MET A 363 -1.16 6.15 -37.89
C MET A 363 -0.59 6.75 -39.23
N HIS A 364 0.69 6.85 -39.34
CA HIS A 364 1.43 7.27 -40.57
C HIS A 364 2.34 6.15 -41.05
#